data_269daf14beff3af89b3b713f7155ce24
#
_entry.id   269daf14beff3af89b3b713f7155ce24
#
_cell.length_a   1.000
_cell.length_b   1.000
_cell.length_c   1.000
_cell.angle_alpha   90.00
_cell.angle_beta   90.00
_cell.angle_gamma   90.00
#
_symmetry.space_group_name_H-M   'P 1'
#
loop_
_entity.id
_entity.type
_entity.pdbx_description
1 polymer ?
#
loop_
_entity_poly.entity_id
_entity_poly.type
_entity_poly.pdbx_seq_one_letter_code
_entity_poly.pdbx_strand_id
1 'polypeptide(L)'
;MGKETYRLRTRVYVAGPITVGDVAANVQQAITAGLDLLDRGYAPFVPHLSHFAEPAATWDKNPKRYEEWLELDRSFIVTCDAILRLPGFSKGADREVKWAYEIGVPVFYSLSSLLDQVTPTQSYEVAHS
;
A
#
# COMPACT_ATOMS: atom_id res chain seq x y z
N MET A 1 -30.63 -2.45 -22.86
CA MET A 1 -29.74 -3.12 -21.92
C MET A 1 -28.42 -3.44 -22.57
N GLY A 2 -27.38 -3.29 -21.86
CA GLY A 2 -26.04 -3.56 -22.31
C GLY A 2 -25.07 -3.74 -21.15
N LYS A 3 -23.82 -3.87 -21.50
CA LYS A 3 -22.72 -3.92 -20.52
C LYS A 3 -21.82 -2.73 -20.76
N GLU A 4 -21.35 -2.13 -19.69
CA GLU A 4 -20.25 -1.18 -19.75
C GLU A 4 -18.99 -1.83 -19.21
N THR A 5 -17.86 -1.51 -19.83
CA THR A 5 -16.56 -1.96 -19.38
C THR A 5 -15.83 -0.77 -18.79
N TYR A 6 -15.46 -0.88 -17.52
CA TYR A 6 -14.67 0.11 -16.83
C TYR A 6 -13.25 -0.38 -16.67
N ARG A 7 -12.28 0.49 -16.95
CA ARG A 7 -10.89 0.22 -16.64
C ARG A 7 -10.59 0.80 -15.28
N LEU A 8 -10.22 -0.07 -14.35
CA LEU A 8 -9.77 0.31 -13.03
C LEU A 8 -8.27 0.02 -12.92
N ARG A 9 -7.60 0.83 -12.12
CA ARG A 9 -6.18 0.63 -11.88
C ARG A 9 -5.97 -0.49 -10.87
N THR A 10 -4.93 -1.27 -11.08
CA THR A 10 -4.48 -2.28 -10.12
C THR A 10 -4.01 -1.59 -8.84
N ARG A 11 -4.51 -2.04 -7.70
CA ARG A 11 -4.22 -1.44 -6.39
C ARG A 11 -2.97 -2.03 -5.79
N VAL A 12 -2.03 -1.17 -5.44
CA VAL A 12 -0.75 -1.56 -4.85
C VAL A 12 -0.59 -0.86 -3.50
N TYR A 13 -0.45 -1.64 -2.45
CA TYR A 13 -0.17 -1.14 -1.11
C TYR A 13 1.34 -0.95 -0.97
N VAL A 14 1.77 0.23 -0.58
CA VAL A 14 3.19 0.56 -0.38
C VAL A 14 3.55 0.39 1.09
N ALA A 15 4.25 -0.69 1.43
CA ALA A 15 4.68 -0.99 2.79
C ALA A 15 6.14 -0.61 2.99
N GLY A 16 6.46 0.05 4.09
CA GLY A 16 7.85 0.44 4.39
C GLY A 16 7.99 1.13 5.72
N PRO A 17 9.23 1.47 6.11
CA PRO A 17 9.50 2.15 7.38
C PRO A 17 8.81 3.50 7.48
N ILE A 18 8.34 3.84 8.69
CA ILE A 18 7.85 5.18 9.03
C ILE A 18 8.65 5.73 10.20
N THR A 19 8.63 5.03 11.34
CA THR A 19 9.13 5.55 12.62
C THR A 19 10.61 5.28 12.87
N VAL A 20 11.20 4.29 12.20
CA VAL A 20 12.60 3.91 12.41
C VAL A 20 13.51 4.78 11.54
N GLY A 21 14.47 5.44 12.17
CA GLY A 21 15.40 6.34 11.49
C GLY A 21 14.81 7.71 11.20
N ASP A 22 15.05 8.24 10.03
CA ASP A 22 14.55 9.56 9.60
C ASP A 22 13.13 9.43 9.06
N VAL A 23 12.16 9.85 9.86
CA VAL A 23 10.73 9.78 9.49
C VAL A 23 10.42 10.55 8.20
N ALA A 24 10.98 11.75 8.06
CA ALA A 24 10.76 12.57 6.86
C ALA A 24 11.28 11.88 5.60
N ALA A 25 12.47 11.29 5.67
CA ALA A 25 13.06 10.53 4.56
C ALA A 25 12.24 9.26 4.25
N ASN A 26 11.76 8.56 5.27
CA ASN A 26 10.92 7.38 5.12
C ASN A 26 9.60 7.72 4.40
N VAL A 27 8.94 8.78 4.82
CA VAL A 27 7.71 9.26 4.19
C VAL A 27 7.97 9.68 2.75
N GLN A 28 9.05 10.42 2.50
CA GLN A 28 9.41 10.85 1.15
C GLN A 28 9.70 9.67 0.22
N GLN A 29 10.39 8.65 0.71
CA GLN A 29 10.65 7.43 -0.07
C GLN A 29 9.34 6.74 -0.49
N ALA A 30 8.40 6.63 0.44
CA ALA A 30 7.12 6.01 0.16
C ALA A 30 6.27 6.83 -0.83
N ILE A 31 6.26 8.15 -0.68
CA ILE A 31 5.57 9.06 -1.61
C ILE A 31 6.18 8.93 -3.01
N THR A 32 7.51 8.92 -3.12
CA THR A 32 8.20 8.77 -4.41
C THR A 32 7.82 7.46 -5.10
N ALA A 33 7.81 6.35 -4.35
CA ALA A 33 7.37 5.06 -4.88
C ALA A 33 5.90 5.10 -5.32
N GLY A 34 5.04 5.73 -4.54
CA GLY A 34 3.63 5.88 -4.86
C GLY A 34 3.42 6.69 -6.14
N LEU A 35 4.11 7.81 -6.30
CA LEU A 35 4.03 8.64 -7.51
C LEU A 35 4.54 7.89 -8.74
N ASP A 36 5.62 7.11 -8.60
CA ASP A 36 6.13 6.28 -9.70
C ASP A 36 5.09 5.25 -10.14
N LEU A 37 4.44 4.58 -9.19
CA LEU A 37 3.35 3.66 -9.49
C LEU A 37 2.17 4.36 -10.16
N LEU A 38 1.79 5.54 -9.66
CA LEU A 38 0.69 6.33 -10.23
C LEU A 38 0.98 6.69 -11.68
N ASP A 39 2.19 7.16 -11.97
CA ASP A 39 2.63 7.53 -13.32
C ASP A 39 2.62 6.33 -14.28
N ARG A 40 2.80 5.13 -13.76
CA ARG A 40 2.78 3.88 -14.53
C ARG A 40 1.39 3.27 -14.67
N GLY A 41 0.37 3.92 -14.14
CA GLY A 41 -1.02 3.50 -14.29
C GLY A 41 -1.60 2.64 -13.18
N TYR A 42 -0.87 2.46 -12.07
CA TYR A 42 -1.37 1.76 -10.88
C TYR A 42 -2.15 2.70 -9.97
N ALA A 43 -2.85 2.14 -8.99
CA ALA A 43 -3.50 2.87 -7.92
C ALA A 43 -2.74 2.60 -6.60
N PRO A 44 -1.76 3.43 -6.26
CA PRO A 44 -0.99 3.22 -5.04
C PRO A 44 -1.77 3.66 -3.80
N PHE A 45 -1.70 2.85 -2.75
CA PHE A 45 -2.12 3.25 -1.41
C PHE A 45 -0.85 3.40 -0.57
N VAL A 46 -0.60 4.63 -0.10
CA VAL A 46 0.61 4.97 0.67
C VAL A 46 0.20 5.29 2.10
N PRO A 47 0.28 4.32 3.02
CA PRO A 47 -0.17 4.53 4.41
C PRO A 47 0.66 5.59 5.14
N HIS A 48 1.87 5.87 4.69
CA HIS A 48 2.75 6.92 5.21
C HIS A 48 2.09 8.30 5.20
N LEU A 49 1.11 8.53 4.33
CA LEU A 49 0.36 9.79 4.27
C LEU A 49 -0.44 10.05 5.55
N SER A 50 -0.74 9.01 6.33
CA SER A 50 -1.39 9.15 7.64
C SER A 50 -0.56 10.00 8.61
N HIS A 51 0.76 10.06 8.41
CA HIS A 51 1.66 10.90 9.21
C HIS A 51 1.27 12.38 9.16
N PHE A 52 0.68 12.84 8.07
CA PHE A 52 0.23 14.22 7.93
C PHE A 52 -1.08 14.46 8.70
N ALA A 53 -1.89 13.42 8.91
CA ALA A 53 -3.10 13.50 9.73
C ALA A 53 -2.75 13.41 11.22
N GLU A 54 -1.83 12.50 11.57
CA GLU A 54 -1.40 12.27 12.95
C GLU A 54 0.08 11.89 12.94
N PRO A 55 0.97 12.75 13.46
CA PRO A 55 2.42 12.48 13.44
C PRO A 55 2.77 11.16 14.15
N ALA A 56 3.69 10.42 13.57
CA ALA A 56 4.12 9.12 14.10
C ALA A 56 4.67 9.21 15.53
N ALA A 57 5.22 10.36 15.94
CA ALA A 57 5.71 10.57 17.31
C ALA A 57 4.61 10.39 18.36
N THR A 58 3.33 10.62 18.03
CA THR A 58 2.22 10.42 18.95
C THR A 58 1.94 8.95 19.23
N TRP A 59 2.32 8.07 18.30
CA TRP A 59 2.08 6.63 18.40
C TRP A 59 3.00 5.95 19.42
N ASP A 60 4.22 6.48 19.58
CA ASP A 60 5.19 5.95 20.55
C ASP A 60 4.67 6.02 21.98
N LYS A 61 3.84 7.02 22.28
CA LYS A 61 3.26 7.25 23.59
C LYS A 61 1.88 6.64 23.75
N ASN A 62 1.30 6.09 22.68
CA ASN A 62 -0.04 5.54 22.68
C ASN A 62 -0.09 4.26 21.84
N PRO A 63 0.28 3.10 22.43
CA PRO A 63 0.28 1.83 21.71
C PRO A 63 -1.08 1.42 21.12
N LYS A 64 -2.16 1.81 21.81
CA LYS A 64 -3.53 1.54 21.32
C LYS A 64 -3.79 2.28 20.01
N ARG A 65 -3.37 3.54 19.91
CA ARG A 65 -3.53 4.35 18.70
C ARG A 65 -2.70 3.78 17.55
N TYR A 66 -1.50 3.33 17.84
CA TYR A 66 -0.66 2.64 16.86
C TYR A 66 -1.36 1.40 16.29
N GLU A 67 -1.94 0.57 17.16
CA GLU A 67 -2.68 -0.62 16.72
C GLU A 67 -3.91 -0.25 15.88
N GLU A 68 -4.60 0.84 16.20
CA GLU A 68 -5.72 1.32 15.40
C GLU A 68 -5.28 1.69 13.96
N TRP A 69 -4.13 2.34 13.81
CA TRP A 69 -3.58 2.62 12.47
C TRP A 69 -3.21 1.35 11.72
N LEU A 70 -2.63 0.36 12.42
CA LEU A 70 -2.32 -0.93 11.81
C LEU A 70 -3.58 -1.69 11.38
N GLU A 71 -4.65 -1.63 12.16
CA GLU A 71 -5.94 -2.24 11.79
C GLU A 71 -6.53 -1.57 10.56
N LEU A 72 -6.46 -0.24 10.48
CA LEU A 72 -6.90 0.51 9.31
C LEU A 72 -6.11 0.08 8.08
N ASP A 73 -4.80 0.03 8.18
CA ASP A 73 -3.94 -0.38 7.08
C ASP A 73 -4.26 -1.81 6.62
N ARG A 74 -4.46 -2.73 7.55
CA ARG A 74 -4.86 -4.11 7.23
C ARG A 74 -6.18 -4.17 6.48
N SER A 75 -7.12 -3.32 6.86
CA SER A 75 -8.42 -3.23 6.18
C SER A 75 -8.29 -2.82 4.71
N PHE A 76 -7.26 -2.02 4.38
CA PHE A 76 -6.99 -1.66 2.99
C PHE A 76 -6.15 -2.72 2.26
N ILE A 77 -5.23 -3.39 2.95
CA ILE A 77 -4.41 -4.45 2.34
C ILE A 77 -5.28 -5.54 1.73
N VAL A 78 -6.35 -5.95 2.40
CA VAL A 78 -7.24 -7.02 1.91
C VAL A 78 -7.94 -6.65 0.60
N THR A 79 -8.00 -5.39 0.26
CA THR A 79 -8.57 -4.91 -0.99
C THR A 79 -7.54 -4.68 -2.08
N CYS A 80 -6.26 -4.75 -1.75
CA CYS A 80 -5.18 -4.51 -2.71
C CYS A 80 -4.85 -5.78 -3.51
N ASP A 81 -4.33 -5.56 -4.70
CA ASP A 81 -3.94 -6.63 -5.63
C ASP A 81 -2.49 -7.06 -5.42
N ALA A 82 -1.68 -6.20 -4.83
CA ALA A 82 -0.27 -6.46 -4.56
C ALA A 82 0.25 -5.55 -3.45
N ILE A 83 1.38 -5.96 -2.84
CA ILE A 83 2.15 -5.11 -1.93
C ILE A 83 3.53 -4.86 -2.54
N LEU A 84 3.98 -3.61 -2.51
CA LEU A 84 5.37 -3.24 -2.75
C LEU A 84 6.02 -2.95 -1.39
N ARG A 85 6.92 -3.83 -0.97
CA ARG A 85 7.68 -3.69 0.28
C ARG A 85 8.96 -2.90 0.00
N LEU A 86 9.03 -1.68 0.50
CA LEU A 86 10.21 -0.83 0.41
C LEU A 86 11.31 -1.33 1.35
N PRO A 87 12.59 -1.04 1.07
CA PRO A 87 13.70 -1.47 1.92
C PRO A 87 13.70 -0.75 3.27
N GLY A 88 14.41 -1.36 4.22
CA GLY A 88 14.59 -0.81 5.54
C GLY A 88 13.86 -1.60 6.62
N PHE A 89 14.39 -1.54 7.85
CA PHE A 89 13.81 -2.23 8.98
C PHE A 89 12.47 -1.60 9.37
N SER A 90 11.44 -2.43 9.50
CA SER A 90 10.11 -1.98 9.93
C SER A 90 9.29 -3.16 10.44
N LYS A 91 9.01 -3.20 11.74
CA LYS A 91 8.13 -4.22 12.32
C LYS A 91 6.70 -4.11 11.77
N GLY A 92 6.21 -2.90 11.56
CA GLY A 92 4.88 -2.67 10.99
C GLY A 92 4.77 -3.21 9.57
N ALA A 93 5.74 -2.87 8.71
CA ALA A 93 5.76 -3.37 7.34
C ALA A 93 5.93 -4.89 7.29
N ASP A 94 6.71 -5.48 8.19
CA ASP A 94 6.85 -6.94 8.28
C ASP A 94 5.54 -7.62 8.69
N ARG A 95 4.77 -7.02 9.59
CA ARG A 95 3.42 -7.49 9.96
C ARG A 95 2.48 -7.43 8.76
N GLU A 96 2.53 -6.36 8.00
CA GLU A 96 1.70 -6.18 6.80
C GLU A 96 2.03 -7.22 5.74
N VAL A 97 3.30 -7.51 5.52
CA VAL A 97 3.75 -8.57 4.61
C VAL A 97 3.24 -9.95 5.08
N LYS A 98 3.31 -10.22 6.38
CA LYS A 98 2.78 -11.46 6.95
C LYS A 98 1.29 -11.61 6.69
N TRP A 99 0.51 -10.56 6.92
CA TRP A 99 -0.92 -10.58 6.62
C TRP A 99 -1.19 -10.82 5.14
N ALA A 100 -0.41 -10.20 4.26
CA ALA A 100 -0.55 -10.40 2.82
C ALA A 100 -0.34 -11.86 2.43
N TYR A 101 0.68 -12.52 2.96
CA TYR A 101 0.92 -13.94 2.71
C TYR A 101 -0.24 -14.81 3.22
N GLU A 102 -0.80 -14.48 4.37
CA GLU A 102 -1.91 -15.23 4.96
C GLU A 102 -3.17 -15.16 4.11
N ILE A 103 -3.42 -14.04 3.46
CA ILE A 103 -4.64 -13.81 2.65
C ILE A 103 -4.41 -13.95 1.14
N GLY A 104 -3.20 -14.29 0.71
CA GLY A 104 -2.89 -14.54 -0.69
C GLY A 104 -2.65 -13.30 -1.54
N VAL A 105 -2.32 -12.16 -0.93
CA VAL A 105 -1.91 -10.96 -1.67
C VAL A 105 -0.41 -11.06 -1.98
N PRO A 106 0.00 -10.99 -3.26
CA PRO A 106 1.41 -11.12 -3.62
C PRO A 106 2.24 -9.93 -3.12
N VAL A 107 3.46 -10.23 -2.69
CA VAL A 107 4.40 -9.25 -2.15
C VAL A 107 5.62 -9.15 -3.04
N PHE A 108 6.00 -7.92 -3.39
CA PHE A 108 7.17 -7.62 -4.20
C PHE A 108 8.12 -6.73 -3.43
N TYR A 109 9.42 -6.98 -3.56
CA TYR A 109 10.46 -6.25 -2.85
C TYR A 109 11.21 -5.27 -3.75
N SER A 110 10.81 -5.18 -5.02
CA SER A 110 11.31 -4.18 -5.97
C SER A 110 10.22 -3.79 -6.94
N LEU A 111 10.30 -2.55 -7.42
CA LEU A 111 9.36 -2.08 -8.45
C LEU A 111 9.51 -2.93 -9.71
N SER A 112 10.73 -3.27 -10.10
CA SER A 112 11.00 -4.08 -11.29
C SER A 112 10.26 -5.42 -11.26
N SER A 113 10.33 -6.15 -10.14
CA SER A 113 9.65 -7.45 -10.05
C SER A 113 8.13 -7.29 -10.04
N LEU A 114 7.61 -6.22 -9.44
CA LEU A 114 6.17 -5.93 -9.48
C LEU A 114 5.72 -5.67 -10.93
N LEU A 115 6.44 -4.83 -11.66
CA LEU A 115 6.10 -4.47 -13.04
C LEU A 115 6.10 -5.70 -13.96
N ASP A 116 6.98 -6.66 -13.70
CA ASP A 116 7.07 -7.88 -14.50
C ASP A 116 5.89 -8.83 -14.29
N GLN A 117 5.26 -8.79 -13.11
CA GLN A 117 4.25 -9.76 -12.69
C GLN A 117 2.84 -9.24 -12.67
N VAL A 118 2.65 -7.93 -12.53
CA VAL A 118 1.34 -7.33 -12.26
C VAL A 118 1.02 -6.25 -13.28
N THR A 119 -0.06 -6.44 -14.03
CA THR A 119 -0.51 -5.43 -15.00
C THR A 119 -1.12 -4.22 -14.29
N PRO A 120 -0.93 -3.00 -14.84
CA PRO A 120 -1.37 -1.78 -14.16
C PRO A 120 -2.89 -1.57 -14.17
N THR A 121 -3.62 -2.19 -15.08
CA THR A 121 -5.07 -1.97 -15.20
C THR A 121 -5.84 -3.28 -15.24
N GLN A 122 -7.07 -3.20 -14.75
CA GLN A 122 -8.06 -4.28 -14.77
C GLN A 122 -9.32 -3.78 -15.44
N SER A 123 -10.03 -4.69 -16.12
CA SER A 123 -11.31 -4.38 -16.76
C SER A 123 -12.46 -5.01 -15.98
N TYR A 124 -13.51 -4.23 -15.75
CA TYR A 124 -14.72 -4.69 -15.10
C TYR A 124 -15.91 -4.45 -16.02
N GLU A 125 -16.74 -5.45 -16.14
CA GLU A 125 -18.01 -5.33 -16.85
C GLU A 125 -19.12 -5.08 -15.84
N VAL A 126 -19.98 -4.10 -16.15
CA VAL A 126 -21.17 -3.81 -15.38
C VAL A 126 -22.40 -3.98 -16.26
N ALA A 127 -23.31 -4.83 -15.84
CA ALA A 127 -24.58 -5.02 -16.54
C ALA A 127 -25.51 -3.86 -16.23
N HIS A 128 -26.16 -3.33 -17.27
CA HIS A 128 -27.19 -2.32 -17.15
C HIS A 128 -28.57 -2.96 -17.31
N SER A 129 -29.46 -2.59 -16.44
CA SER A 129 -30.86 -3.03 -16.52
C SER A 129 -31.76 -1.93 -17.07
#